data_a62914a1551c7318cd9af704060c5a5f
#
_entry.id   a62914a1551c7318cd9af704060c5a5f
#
_cell.length_a   1.000
_cell.length_b   1.000
_cell.length_c   1.000
_cell.angle_alpha   90.00
_cell.angle_beta   90.00
_cell.angle_gamma   90.00
#
_symmetry.space_group_name_H-M   'P 1'
#
loop_
_entity.id
_entity.type
_entity.pdbx_description
1 polymer ?
#
loop_
_entity_poly.entity_id
_entity_poly.type
_entity_poly.pdbx_seq_one_letter_code
_entity_poly.pdbx_strand_id
1 'polypeptide(L)'
;MPKDKIKHQAYCQKYRENHREKVLFGQARYRAKKKGIEFNLDVSDIVIPKLCPVLKIPLLAGSSSGGPRGCSPSLDRVDNTKGYIKGNVQVMSHKANTMKHCATNKELLLFSNWIKRTYRKVIDE
;
A
#
# COMPACT_ATOMS: atom_id res chain seq x y z
N MET A 1 6.35 -19.66 -25.03
CA MET A 1 5.42 -19.35 -26.15
C MET A 1 4.80 -18.00 -25.91
N PRO A 2 4.87 -17.05 -26.88
CA PRO A 2 4.34 -15.69 -26.66
C PRO A 2 2.85 -15.67 -26.31
N LYS A 3 2.02 -16.50 -26.96
CA LYS A 3 0.57 -16.53 -26.72
C LYS A 3 0.24 -16.99 -25.29
N ASP A 4 0.91 -18.02 -24.79
CA ASP A 4 0.66 -18.55 -23.45
C ASP A 4 1.12 -17.55 -22.38
N LYS A 5 2.23 -16.87 -22.61
CA LYS A 5 2.74 -15.84 -21.70
C LYS A 5 1.78 -14.67 -21.61
N ILE A 6 1.22 -14.22 -22.73
CA ILE A 6 0.26 -13.12 -22.77
C ILE A 6 -1.03 -13.52 -22.03
N LYS A 7 -1.55 -14.73 -22.27
CA LYS A 7 -2.73 -15.24 -21.57
C LYS A 7 -2.50 -15.36 -20.07
N HIS A 8 -1.33 -15.82 -19.66
CA HIS A 8 -0.97 -15.94 -18.25
C HIS A 8 -0.91 -14.55 -17.59
N GLN A 9 -0.29 -13.58 -18.25
CA GLN A 9 -0.21 -12.20 -17.74
C GLN A 9 -1.61 -11.57 -17.59
N ALA A 10 -2.48 -11.78 -18.59
CA ALA A 10 -3.86 -11.29 -18.53
C ALA A 10 -4.65 -11.93 -17.40
N TYR A 11 -4.47 -13.24 -17.18
CA TYR A 11 -5.09 -13.97 -16.07
C TYR A 11 -4.62 -13.42 -14.73
N CYS A 12 -3.31 -13.23 -14.55
CA CYS A 12 -2.75 -12.72 -13.30
C CYS A 12 -3.23 -11.29 -13.01
N GLN A 13 -3.33 -10.45 -14.04
CA GLN A 13 -3.85 -9.09 -13.91
C GLN A 13 -5.31 -9.11 -13.44
N LYS A 14 -6.13 -9.92 -14.10
CA LYS A 14 -7.55 -10.06 -13.75
C LYS A 14 -7.73 -10.61 -12.35
N TYR A 15 -6.92 -11.60 -11.97
CA TYR A 15 -6.93 -12.15 -10.61
C TYR A 15 -6.65 -11.07 -9.57
N ARG A 16 -5.60 -10.27 -9.77
CA ARG A 16 -5.24 -9.19 -8.85
C ARG A 16 -6.35 -8.15 -8.74
N GLU A 17 -7.02 -7.81 -9.84
CA GLU A 17 -8.13 -6.88 -9.84
C GLU A 17 -9.33 -7.39 -9.04
N ASN A 18 -9.62 -8.69 -9.14
CA ASN A 18 -10.77 -9.31 -8.49
C ASN A 18 -10.49 -9.78 -7.06
N HIS A 19 -9.20 -9.92 -6.67
CA HIS A 19 -8.79 -10.48 -5.39
C HIS A 19 -7.77 -9.59 -4.69
N ARG A 20 -7.99 -8.28 -4.72
CA ARG A 20 -7.04 -7.29 -4.22
C ARG A 20 -6.68 -7.49 -2.75
N GLU A 21 -7.69 -7.78 -1.93
CA GLU A 21 -7.50 -8.03 -0.49
C GLU A 21 -6.63 -9.26 -0.24
N LYS A 22 -6.89 -10.33 -0.98
CA LYS A 22 -6.10 -11.58 -0.87
C LYS A 22 -4.67 -11.37 -1.31
N VAL A 23 -4.45 -10.57 -2.35
CA VAL A 23 -3.11 -10.24 -2.84
C VAL A 23 -2.32 -9.49 -1.78
N LEU A 24 -2.92 -8.45 -1.18
CA LEU A 24 -2.28 -7.69 -0.10
C LEU A 24 -2.00 -8.55 1.12
N PHE A 25 -2.94 -9.42 1.47
CA PHE A 25 -2.78 -10.36 2.58
C PHE A 25 -1.57 -11.28 2.36
N GLY A 26 -1.50 -11.89 1.19
CA GLY A 26 -0.40 -12.81 0.85
C GLY A 26 0.95 -12.11 0.84
N GLN A 27 1.02 -10.90 0.30
CA GLN A 27 2.25 -10.11 0.27
C GLN A 27 2.71 -9.73 1.68
N ALA A 28 1.78 -9.32 2.55
CA ALA A 28 2.10 -8.96 3.93
C ALA A 28 2.57 -10.18 4.72
N ARG A 29 1.90 -11.32 4.55
CA ARG A 29 2.29 -12.59 5.19
C ARG A 29 3.69 -13.00 4.77
N TYR A 30 4.01 -12.90 3.49
CA TYR A 30 5.34 -13.21 2.97
C TYR A 30 6.40 -12.30 3.59
N ARG A 31 6.16 -10.98 3.61
CA ARG A 31 7.10 -10.02 4.20
C ARG A 31 7.31 -10.25 5.70
N ALA A 32 6.23 -10.54 6.42
CA ALA A 32 6.30 -10.81 7.85
C ALA A 32 7.16 -12.04 8.14
N LYS A 33 6.95 -13.12 7.38
CA LYS A 33 7.73 -14.36 7.52
C LYS A 33 9.20 -14.11 7.21
N LYS A 34 9.49 -13.39 6.13
CA LYS A 34 10.86 -13.09 5.71
C LYS A 34 11.61 -12.24 6.74
N LYS A 35 10.94 -11.28 7.35
CA LYS A 35 11.54 -10.35 8.33
C LYS A 35 11.43 -10.81 9.78
N GLY A 36 10.73 -11.91 10.04
CA GLY A 36 10.49 -12.37 11.41
C GLY A 36 9.57 -11.44 12.20
N ILE A 37 8.62 -10.83 11.56
CA ILE A 37 7.66 -9.89 12.17
C ILE A 37 6.37 -10.65 12.49
N GLU A 38 5.72 -10.29 13.60
CA GLU A 38 4.44 -10.87 14.00
C GLU A 38 3.37 -10.67 12.93
N PHE A 39 2.53 -11.68 12.73
CA PHE A 39 1.44 -11.66 11.76
C PHE A 39 0.25 -12.42 12.33
N ASN A 40 -0.89 -11.74 12.51
CA ASN A 40 -2.13 -12.38 12.98
C ASN A 40 -3.37 -11.91 12.22
N LEU A 41 -3.18 -11.39 10.99
CA LEU A 41 -4.29 -10.85 10.20
C LEU A 41 -5.14 -11.96 9.58
N ASP A 42 -6.43 -11.66 9.38
CA ASP A 42 -7.31 -12.36 8.46
C ASP A 42 -7.51 -11.50 7.21
N VAL A 43 -7.92 -12.10 6.11
CA VAL A 43 -8.21 -11.34 4.88
C VAL A 43 -9.25 -10.25 5.14
N SER A 44 -10.23 -10.52 6.02
CA SER A 44 -11.26 -9.56 6.40
C SER A 44 -10.74 -8.31 7.11
N ASP A 45 -9.52 -8.36 7.65
CA ASP A 45 -8.91 -7.18 8.26
C ASP A 45 -8.40 -6.18 7.22
N ILE A 46 -8.32 -6.58 5.96
CA ILE A 46 -7.84 -5.73 4.87
C ILE A 46 -9.04 -5.10 4.18
N VAL A 47 -9.23 -3.81 4.39
CA VAL A 47 -10.28 -3.02 3.76
C VAL A 47 -9.62 -2.02 2.81
N ILE A 48 -9.92 -2.15 1.52
CA ILE A 48 -9.37 -1.27 0.49
C ILE A 48 -10.36 -0.13 0.26
N PRO A 49 -10.02 1.10 0.66
CA PRO A 49 -10.89 2.24 0.40
C PRO A 49 -10.89 2.61 -1.08
N LYS A 50 -11.88 3.36 -1.50
CA LYS A 50 -11.99 3.84 -2.87
C LYS A 50 -10.86 4.81 -3.22
N LEU A 51 -10.52 5.68 -2.26
CA LEU A 51 -9.46 6.68 -2.39
C LEU A 51 -8.38 6.42 -1.35
N CYS A 52 -7.13 6.73 -1.71
CA CYS A 52 -6.03 6.72 -0.76
C CYS A 52 -6.33 7.71 0.39
N PRO A 53 -6.27 7.27 1.65
CA PRO A 53 -6.56 8.17 2.77
C PRO A 53 -5.55 9.30 2.92
N VAL A 54 -4.36 9.16 2.35
CA VAL A 54 -3.30 10.17 2.45
C VAL A 54 -3.35 11.15 1.28
N LEU A 55 -3.30 10.66 0.05
CA LEU A 55 -3.18 11.49 -1.16
C LEU A 55 -4.50 11.76 -1.87
N LYS A 56 -5.59 11.12 -1.45
CA LYS A 56 -6.93 11.29 -2.02
C LYS A 56 -7.03 10.91 -3.51
N ILE A 57 -6.15 10.06 -3.97
CA ILE A 57 -6.17 9.52 -5.34
C ILE A 57 -6.90 8.18 -5.36
N PRO A 58 -7.56 7.81 -6.47
CA PRO A 58 -8.21 6.50 -6.59
C PRO A 58 -7.19 5.36 -6.45
N LEU A 59 -7.59 4.31 -5.75
CA LEU A 59 -6.76 3.11 -5.60
C LEU A 59 -7.11 2.12 -6.71
N LEU A 60 -6.18 1.91 -7.62
CA LEU A 60 -6.33 1.05 -8.79
C LEU A 60 -5.38 -0.14 -8.71
N ALA A 61 -5.74 -1.25 -9.37
CA ALA A 61 -4.88 -2.42 -9.44
C ALA A 61 -3.54 -2.09 -10.11
N GLY A 62 -2.52 -2.90 -9.85
CA GLY A 62 -1.21 -2.75 -10.46
C GLY A 62 -1.22 -2.90 -11.97
N SER A 63 -0.13 -2.54 -12.63
CA SER A 63 -0.03 -2.62 -14.09
C SER A 63 0.05 -4.07 -14.58
N SER A 64 -0.32 -4.29 -15.85
CA SER A 64 -0.22 -5.59 -16.50
C SER A 64 1.23 -6.09 -16.63
N SER A 65 2.21 -5.21 -16.54
CA SER A 65 3.63 -5.59 -16.55
C SER A 65 4.11 -6.15 -15.22
N GLY A 66 3.22 -6.25 -14.21
CA GLY A 66 3.50 -6.90 -12.93
C GLY A 66 4.04 -5.99 -11.85
N GLY A 67 4.44 -4.77 -12.16
CA GLY A 67 4.91 -3.81 -11.16
C GLY A 67 3.77 -3.04 -10.51
N PRO A 68 3.93 -2.54 -9.28
CA PRO A 68 2.96 -1.66 -8.67
C PRO A 68 2.96 -0.29 -9.35
N ARG A 69 1.77 0.33 -9.41
CA ARG A 69 1.62 1.74 -9.79
C ARG A 69 1.64 2.59 -8.53
N GLY A 70 1.91 3.90 -8.68
CA GLY A 70 1.78 4.83 -7.56
C GLY A 70 0.40 4.79 -6.91
N CYS A 71 -0.66 4.53 -7.70
CA CYS A 71 -2.04 4.43 -7.23
C CYS A 71 -2.47 3.03 -6.80
N SER A 72 -1.59 2.02 -6.84
CA SER A 72 -1.92 0.67 -6.40
C SER A 72 -2.15 0.62 -4.90
N PRO A 73 -3.11 -0.20 -4.40
CA PRO A 73 -3.25 -0.39 -2.95
C PRO A 73 -2.00 -1.01 -2.36
N SER A 74 -1.60 -0.53 -1.20
CA SER A 74 -0.46 -1.04 -0.45
C SER A 74 -0.82 -1.14 1.03
N LEU A 75 -0.50 -2.25 1.66
CA LEU A 75 -0.78 -2.45 3.08
C LEU A 75 0.36 -1.86 3.90
N ASP A 76 0.01 -0.95 4.79
CA ASP A 76 0.94 -0.25 5.66
C ASP A 76 0.72 -0.63 7.12
N ARG A 77 1.80 -0.70 7.89
CA ARG A 77 1.72 -0.80 9.35
C ARG A 77 1.61 0.60 9.92
N VAL A 78 0.57 0.81 10.73
CA VAL A 78 0.35 2.11 11.40
C VAL A 78 1.55 2.45 12.29
N ASP A 79 2.00 1.47 13.07
CA ASP A 79 3.19 1.56 13.93
C ASP A 79 4.23 0.56 13.42
N ASN A 80 5.34 1.07 12.88
CA ASN A 80 6.40 0.24 12.31
C ASN A 80 7.19 -0.57 13.36
N THR A 81 7.01 -0.28 14.65
CA THR A 81 7.63 -1.05 15.72
C THR A 81 6.86 -2.34 16.04
N LYS A 82 5.62 -2.44 15.54
CA LYS A 82 4.75 -3.60 15.69
C LYS A 82 4.61 -4.33 14.37
N GLY A 83 4.06 -5.54 14.41
CA GLY A 83 3.89 -6.37 13.22
C GLY A 83 2.61 -6.09 12.45
N TYR A 84 2.30 -7.02 11.55
CA TYR A 84 1.05 -7.05 10.80
C TYR A 84 -0.01 -7.71 11.68
N ILE A 85 -0.52 -6.95 12.62
CA ILE A 85 -1.48 -7.43 13.62
C ILE A 85 -2.78 -6.63 13.51
N LYS A 86 -3.86 -7.22 14.02
CA LYS A 86 -5.19 -6.57 14.03
C LYS A 86 -5.08 -5.20 14.69
N GLY A 87 -5.66 -4.20 14.04
CA GLY A 87 -5.62 -2.81 14.51
C GLY A 87 -4.37 -2.02 14.13
N ASN A 88 -3.36 -2.67 13.54
CA ASN A 88 -2.10 -2.00 13.17
C ASN A 88 -1.86 -1.92 11.66
N VAL A 89 -2.89 -2.08 10.86
CA VAL A 89 -2.76 -2.03 9.40
C VAL A 89 -3.77 -1.08 8.79
N GLN A 90 -3.39 -0.49 7.68
CA GLN A 90 -4.25 0.34 6.85
C GLN A 90 -3.82 0.20 5.39
N VAL A 91 -4.72 0.51 4.49
CA VAL A 91 -4.42 0.49 3.05
C VAL A 91 -4.28 1.92 2.56
N MET A 92 -3.18 2.18 1.88
CA MET A 92 -2.93 3.47 1.22
C MET A 92 -2.37 3.21 -0.17
N SER A 93 -2.16 4.25 -0.96
CA SER A 93 -1.51 4.11 -2.26
C SER A 93 -0.05 3.69 -2.08
N HIS A 94 0.47 2.96 -3.07
CA HIS A 94 1.90 2.61 -3.10
C HIS A 94 2.78 3.86 -3.02
N LYS A 95 2.37 4.94 -3.69
CA LYS A 95 3.08 6.23 -3.63
C LYS A 95 3.15 6.79 -2.21
N ALA A 96 2.01 6.82 -1.51
CA ALA A 96 1.97 7.31 -0.12
C ALA A 96 2.83 6.44 0.78
N ASN A 97 2.75 5.12 0.62
CA ASN A 97 3.55 4.18 1.41
C ASN A 97 5.04 4.33 1.14
N THR A 98 5.43 4.56 -0.11
CA THR A 98 6.83 4.85 -0.48
C THR A 98 7.30 6.17 0.14
N MET A 99 6.46 7.20 0.14
CA MET A 99 6.77 8.49 0.77
C MET A 99 6.93 8.34 2.29
N LYS A 100 6.09 7.54 2.92
CA LYS A 100 6.20 7.25 4.34
C LYS A 100 7.46 6.46 4.67
N HIS A 101 7.77 5.45 3.88
CA HIS A 101 8.93 4.56 4.01
C HIS A 101 9.17 4.15 5.46
N CYS A 102 10.35 4.41 6.01
CA CYS A 102 10.70 4.06 7.39
C CYS A 102 10.51 5.21 8.38
N ALA A 103 9.89 6.31 7.96
CA ALA A 103 9.69 7.46 8.83
C ALA A 103 8.73 7.13 9.97
N THR A 104 9.02 7.65 11.16
CA THR A 104 8.10 7.58 12.29
C THR A 104 6.97 8.58 12.12
N ASN A 105 5.87 8.37 12.84
CA ASN A 105 4.76 9.31 12.82
C ASN A 105 5.19 10.71 13.28
N LYS A 106 6.09 10.77 14.26
CA LYS A 106 6.65 12.04 14.74
C LYS A 106 7.45 12.75 13.63
N GLU A 107 8.29 12.01 12.93
CA GLU A 107 9.07 12.56 11.81
C GLU A 107 8.17 13.07 10.69
N LEU A 108 7.13 12.32 10.35
CA LEU A 108 6.16 12.74 9.33
C LEU A 108 5.41 14.00 9.73
N LEU A 109 5.05 14.11 11.01
CA LEU A 109 4.40 15.32 11.51
C LEU A 109 5.32 16.54 11.44
N LEU A 110 6.59 16.37 11.82
CA LEU A 110 7.59 17.42 11.71
C LEU A 110 7.78 17.85 10.26
N PHE A 111 7.84 16.88 9.35
CA PHE A 111 7.95 17.15 7.91
C PHE A 111 6.74 17.90 7.38
N SER A 112 5.54 17.48 7.78
CA SER A 112 4.29 18.16 7.43
C SER A 112 4.28 19.62 7.90
N ASN A 113 4.72 19.85 9.13
CA ASN A 113 4.78 21.20 9.69
C ASN A 113 5.79 22.08 8.93
N TRP A 114 6.92 21.51 8.55
CA TRP A 114 7.93 22.21 7.73
C TRP A 114 7.36 22.61 6.36
N ILE A 115 6.64 21.67 5.71
CA ILE A 115 5.98 21.96 4.43
C ILE A 115 4.99 23.12 4.57
N LYS A 116 4.17 23.10 5.60
CA LYS A 116 3.17 24.16 5.85
C LYS A 116 3.81 25.53 6.02
N ARG A 117 4.95 25.60 6.74
CA ARG A 117 5.67 26.86 6.93
C ARG A 117 6.34 27.34 5.66
N THR A 118 6.90 26.42 4.88
CA THR A 118 7.77 26.74 3.75
C THR A 118 7.00 26.98 2.46
N TYR A 119 5.92 26.22 2.25
CA TYR A 119 5.20 26.19 0.98
C TYR A 119 3.72 26.54 1.14
N ARG A 120 3.41 27.54 1.95
CA ARG A 120 2.01 27.95 2.22
C ARG A 120 1.17 28.15 0.97
N LYS A 121 1.73 28.82 -0.04
CA LYS A 121 1.01 29.10 -1.30
C LYS A 121 0.63 27.82 -2.05
N VAL A 122 1.49 26.80 -1.99
CA VAL A 122 1.24 25.52 -2.66
C VAL A 122 0.12 24.74 -1.96
N ILE A 123 0.05 24.82 -0.63
CA ILE A 123 -0.95 24.10 0.16
C ILE A 123 -2.33 24.73 -0.01
N ASP A 124 -2.41 26.06 -0.12
CA ASP A 124 -3.66 26.81 -0.23
C ASP A 124 -4.28 26.74 -1.64
N GLU A 125 -3.53 26.24 -2.61
CA GLU A 125 -4.05 25.93 -3.95
C GLU A 125 -4.78 24.59 -3.95
#